data_2df108191feda290981f8489872cec5f
#
_entry.id   2df108191feda290981f8489872cec5f
#
_cell.length_a   1.000
_cell.length_b   1.000
_cell.length_c   1.000
_cell.angle_alpha   90.00
_cell.angle_beta   90.00
_cell.angle_gamma   90.00
#
_symmetry.space_group_name_H-M   'P 1'
#
loop_
_entity.id
_entity.type
_entity.pdbx_description
1 polymer ?
#
loop_
_entity_poly.entity_id
_entity_poly.type
_entity_poly.pdbx_seq_one_letter_code
_entity_poly.pdbx_strand_id
1 'polypeptide(L)'
;MCSSDLGHSGGIAMSGLPELRRGGVGIVFGVIFAYPLHNANYKGGGNSQTYSTAEEAHKIGQEQFAYYRELAREPGISLVLNQGDLKKVLNAWEQAAEGDKDRPFGIIPLMEGADPIRTPGEVAQWFGAGLRIVGLAWQGTRYSGGTHMPGPLTPAGKTLLTEMERIGMMLGTTHLAEESFWQALEHFHGPVIASHSNCRVFTPTDRHLSDDMIRALAARDAVIGVVPGNAFLDGRWSRTHRFTIGLDQVVRHIDHICQLTGNTHHVAIGSDIDGGFGRDETPTELDTVADLVKLADALRNAGYAEEDVVRVMSGNWRRFLERALPQ
;
A
#
# COMPACT_ATOMS: atom_id res chain seq x y z
N MET A 1 -0.69 1.41 -11.02
CA MET A 1 -1.75 2.36 -11.39
C MET A 1 -3.00 1.56 -11.62
N CYS A 2 -3.93 1.56 -10.67
CA CYS A 2 -5.28 1.13 -10.96
C CYS A 2 -5.78 1.96 -12.13
N SER A 3 -6.56 1.37 -13.02
CA SER A 3 -7.20 2.10 -14.09
C SER A 3 -8.03 3.22 -13.45
N SER A 4 -7.58 4.44 -13.62
CA SER A 4 -8.02 5.65 -12.94
C SER A 4 -9.45 6.09 -13.23
N ASP A 5 -10.19 5.31 -14.01
CA ASP A 5 -11.57 5.63 -14.39
C ASP A 5 -12.61 5.06 -13.42
N LEU A 6 -12.17 4.47 -12.30
CA LEU A 6 -13.05 3.81 -11.36
C LEU A 6 -13.68 4.79 -10.37
N GLY A 7 -14.75 5.43 -10.81
CA GLY A 7 -15.72 6.04 -9.88
C GLY A 7 -15.37 7.41 -9.33
N HIS A 8 -14.43 8.16 -9.93
CA HIS A 8 -14.15 9.52 -9.55
C HIS A 8 -15.21 10.49 -10.09
N SER A 9 -15.74 11.32 -9.23
CA SER A 9 -16.54 12.47 -9.65
C SER A 9 -15.65 13.41 -10.47
N GLY A 10 -15.68 13.31 -11.79
CA GLY A 10 -14.95 14.19 -12.70
C GLY A 10 -13.90 13.55 -13.60
N GLY A 11 -13.60 12.24 -13.48
CA GLY A 11 -12.75 11.50 -14.42
C GLY A 11 -11.28 11.92 -14.47
N ILE A 12 -10.73 12.54 -13.40
CA ILE A 12 -9.34 12.97 -13.32
C ILE A 12 -8.58 12.00 -12.41
N ALA A 13 -7.59 11.29 -12.97
CA ALA A 13 -6.65 10.52 -12.17
C ALA A 13 -5.81 11.43 -11.28
N MET A 14 -5.75 11.12 -9.98
CA MET A 14 -4.93 11.85 -9.02
C MET A 14 -3.48 11.36 -8.99
N SER A 15 -3.21 10.11 -9.41
CA SER A 15 -1.92 9.43 -9.29
C SER A 15 -1.29 9.07 -10.64
N GLY A 16 -1.52 9.89 -11.66
CA GLY A 16 -0.87 9.74 -12.96
C GLY A 16 0.65 9.91 -12.87
N LEU A 17 1.40 9.31 -13.81
CA LEU A 17 2.87 9.41 -13.83
C LEU A 17 3.39 10.87 -13.84
N PRO A 18 2.77 11.83 -14.56
CA PRO A 18 3.16 13.23 -14.50
C PRO A 18 3.02 13.83 -13.08
N GLU A 19 1.92 13.49 -12.37
CA GLU A 19 1.65 13.95 -11.01
C GLU A 19 2.62 13.33 -10.00
N LEU A 20 2.93 12.05 -10.13
CA LEU A 20 3.94 11.36 -9.30
C LEU A 20 5.31 12.02 -9.46
N ARG A 21 5.74 12.28 -10.69
CA ARG A 21 7.01 12.99 -10.97
C ARG A 21 7.03 14.40 -10.41
N ARG A 22 5.94 15.17 -10.60
CA ARG A 22 5.80 16.53 -10.05
C ARG A 22 5.83 16.56 -8.52
N GLY A 23 5.25 15.54 -7.88
CA GLY A 23 5.23 15.38 -6.42
C GLY A 23 6.53 14.84 -5.82
N GLY A 24 7.55 14.61 -6.63
CA GLY A 24 8.81 14.07 -6.13
C GLY A 24 8.73 12.60 -5.70
N VAL A 25 7.78 11.82 -6.24
CA VAL A 25 7.63 10.40 -5.92
C VAL A 25 8.55 9.58 -6.81
N GLY A 26 9.60 9.01 -6.23
CA GLY A 26 10.60 8.23 -6.95
C GLY A 26 10.30 6.73 -7.00
N ILE A 27 9.55 6.19 -6.03
CA ILE A 27 9.22 4.76 -5.94
C ILE A 27 7.79 4.60 -5.46
N VAL A 28 7.06 3.64 -6.05
CA VAL A 28 5.72 3.25 -5.61
C VAL A 28 5.58 1.74 -5.46
N PHE A 29 4.65 1.30 -4.64
CA PHE A 29 4.11 -0.05 -4.72
C PHE A 29 3.08 -0.11 -5.85
N GLY A 30 3.40 -0.86 -6.92
CA GLY A 30 2.50 -1.11 -8.03
C GLY A 30 1.52 -2.22 -7.69
N VAL A 31 0.25 -1.85 -7.46
CA VAL A 31 -0.75 -2.78 -6.94
C VAL A 31 -1.31 -3.67 -8.05
N ILE A 32 -1.33 -4.98 -7.79
CA ILE A 32 -2.06 -6.01 -8.54
C ILE A 32 -3.26 -6.36 -7.67
N PHE A 33 -4.47 -6.11 -8.19
CA PHE A 33 -5.72 -6.28 -7.46
C PHE A 33 -6.79 -6.91 -8.34
N ALA A 34 -7.44 -7.95 -7.82
CA ALA A 34 -8.61 -8.55 -8.43
C ALA A 34 -9.80 -8.48 -7.45
N TYR A 35 -10.98 -8.11 -7.95
CA TYR A 35 -12.15 -7.84 -7.13
C TYR A 35 -13.09 -9.07 -7.05
N PRO A 36 -13.40 -9.63 -5.84
CA PRO A 36 -14.30 -10.79 -5.74
C PRO A 36 -15.76 -10.40 -5.97
N LEU A 37 -16.44 -11.09 -6.91
CA LEU A 37 -17.85 -10.84 -7.26
C LEU A 37 -18.86 -11.14 -6.16
N HIS A 38 -18.51 -11.93 -5.14
CA HIS A 38 -19.44 -12.22 -4.03
C HIS A 38 -19.78 -11.00 -3.18
N ASN A 39 -19.14 -9.87 -3.43
CA ASN A 39 -19.45 -8.59 -2.78
C ASN A 39 -20.31 -7.71 -3.70
N ALA A 40 -21.57 -8.05 -3.84
CA ALA A 40 -22.54 -7.35 -4.69
C ALA A 40 -22.79 -5.86 -4.32
N ASN A 41 -22.25 -5.39 -3.19
CA ASN A 41 -22.48 -4.01 -2.68
C ASN A 41 -21.44 -2.99 -3.16
N TYR A 42 -20.36 -3.41 -3.81
CA TYR A 42 -19.37 -2.49 -4.33
C TYR A 42 -19.68 -2.10 -5.78
N LYS A 43 -19.95 -0.82 -5.98
CA LYS A 43 -20.29 -0.25 -7.31
C LYS A 43 -19.09 0.39 -8.02
N GLY A 44 -17.88 0.19 -7.54
CA GLY A 44 -16.70 0.93 -7.98
C GLY A 44 -15.75 0.21 -8.93
N GLY A 45 -15.93 -1.09 -9.18
CA GLY A 45 -15.10 -1.84 -10.12
C GLY A 45 -15.74 -1.91 -11.51
N GLY A 46 -15.06 -1.47 -12.54
CA GLY A 46 -15.45 -1.82 -13.90
C GLY A 46 -15.46 -3.35 -14.05
N ASN A 47 -16.39 -3.89 -14.85
CA ASN A 47 -16.63 -5.33 -15.03
C ASN A 47 -15.38 -6.17 -15.39
N SER A 48 -14.27 -5.56 -15.77
CA SER A 48 -13.06 -6.23 -16.24
C SER A 48 -12.09 -6.69 -15.14
N GLN A 49 -12.32 -6.29 -13.87
CA GLN A 49 -11.41 -6.63 -12.75
C GLN A 49 -12.09 -7.53 -11.69
N THR A 50 -13.28 -8.01 -11.97
CA THR A 50 -14.04 -8.87 -11.05
C THR A 50 -13.84 -10.35 -11.38
N TYR A 51 -13.80 -11.19 -10.33
CA TYR A 51 -13.65 -12.63 -10.49
C TYR A 51 -14.64 -13.42 -9.62
N SER A 52 -15.00 -14.62 -10.09
CA SER A 52 -15.76 -15.61 -9.36
C SER A 52 -14.94 -16.88 -9.08
N THR A 53 -13.88 -17.09 -9.82
CA THR A 53 -12.99 -18.26 -9.73
C THR A 53 -11.54 -17.85 -9.58
N ALA A 54 -10.73 -18.74 -9.02
CA ALA A 54 -9.28 -18.53 -8.90
C ALA A 54 -8.59 -18.32 -10.25
N GLU A 55 -9.08 -18.97 -11.31
CA GLU A 55 -8.56 -18.86 -12.66
C GLU A 55 -8.79 -17.46 -13.25
N GLU A 56 -9.99 -16.90 -13.03
CA GLU A 56 -10.30 -15.52 -13.41
C GLU A 56 -9.44 -14.53 -12.64
N ALA A 57 -9.30 -14.70 -11.32
CA ALA A 57 -8.42 -13.86 -10.50
C ALA A 57 -6.96 -13.92 -11.00
N HIS A 58 -6.48 -15.13 -11.32
CA HIS A 58 -5.13 -15.34 -11.86
C HIS A 58 -4.93 -14.59 -13.17
N LYS A 59 -5.87 -14.70 -14.11
CA LYS A 59 -5.81 -14.01 -15.39
C LYS A 59 -5.76 -12.50 -15.21
N ILE A 60 -6.62 -11.92 -14.36
CA ILE A 60 -6.65 -10.49 -14.04
C ILE A 60 -5.29 -10.06 -13.47
N GLY A 61 -4.75 -10.82 -12.50
CA GLY A 61 -3.46 -10.50 -11.91
C GLY A 61 -2.30 -10.55 -12.92
N GLN A 62 -2.31 -11.52 -13.84
CA GLN A 62 -1.30 -11.63 -14.89
C GLN A 62 -1.38 -10.47 -15.88
N GLU A 63 -2.57 -10.03 -16.26
CA GLU A 63 -2.77 -8.89 -17.17
C GLU A 63 -2.26 -7.58 -16.54
N GLN A 64 -2.57 -7.33 -15.26
CA GLN A 64 -2.07 -6.15 -14.54
C GLN A 64 -0.54 -6.20 -14.38
N PHE A 65 0.03 -7.37 -14.11
CA PHE A 65 1.46 -7.51 -14.01
C PHE A 65 2.17 -7.32 -15.37
N ALA A 66 1.57 -7.81 -16.45
CA ALA A 66 2.07 -7.56 -17.80
C ALA A 66 2.10 -6.07 -18.14
N TYR A 67 1.09 -5.30 -17.68
CA TYR A 67 1.07 -3.85 -17.81
C TYR A 67 2.26 -3.17 -17.12
N TYR A 68 2.62 -3.56 -15.89
CA TYR A 68 3.80 -3.00 -15.23
C TYR A 68 5.11 -3.33 -15.95
N ARG A 69 5.21 -4.53 -16.53
CA ARG A 69 6.37 -4.91 -17.35
C ARG A 69 6.47 -4.08 -18.62
N GLU A 70 5.33 -3.78 -19.24
CA GLU A 70 5.29 -2.92 -20.44
C GLU A 70 5.65 -1.49 -20.07
N LEU A 71 5.08 -0.95 -18.99
CA LEU A 71 5.41 0.37 -18.48
C LEU A 71 6.90 0.52 -18.14
N ALA A 72 7.53 -0.52 -17.62
CA ALA A 72 8.97 -0.51 -17.33
C ALA A 72 9.88 -0.53 -18.57
N ARG A 73 9.34 -0.60 -19.80
CA ARG A 73 10.09 -0.39 -21.04
C ARG A 73 10.18 1.09 -21.41
N GLU A 74 9.33 1.93 -20.82
CA GLU A 74 9.41 3.37 -21.03
C GLU A 74 10.69 3.93 -20.39
N PRO A 75 11.35 4.91 -21.05
CA PRO A 75 12.55 5.55 -20.52
C PRO A 75 12.33 6.11 -19.11
N GLY A 76 13.27 5.83 -18.21
CA GLY A 76 13.25 6.31 -16.84
C GLY A 76 12.30 5.54 -15.90
N ILE A 77 11.60 4.51 -16.34
CA ILE A 77 10.75 3.65 -15.50
C ILE A 77 11.41 2.28 -15.31
N SER A 78 11.42 1.75 -14.10
CA SER A 78 12.03 0.48 -13.77
C SER A 78 11.19 -0.34 -12.79
N LEU A 79 11.15 -1.66 -12.96
CA LEU A 79 10.75 -2.54 -11.87
C LEU A 79 11.91 -2.62 -10.87
N VAL A 80 11.61 -2.46 -9.59
CA VAL A 80 12.57 -2.58 -8.49
C VAL A 80 12.36 -3.94 -7.84
N LEU A 81 13.19 -4.91 -8.21
CA LEU A 81 13.02 -6.31 -7.85
C LEU A 81 14.07 -6.81 -6.85
N ASN A 82 15.14 -6.06 -6.64
CA ASN A 82 16.23 -6.38 -5.74
C ASN A 82 16.90 -5.09 -5.23
N GLN A 83 17.84 -5.24 -4.29
CA GLN A 83 18.60 -4.11 -3.73
C GLN A 83 19.42 -3.36 -4.79
N GLY A 84 19.93 -4.08 -5.80
CA GLY A 84 20.66 -3.47 -6.90
C GLY A 84 19.78 -2.53 -7.75
N ASP A 85 18.55 -2.95 -8.05
CA ASP A 85 17.58 -2.12 -8.77
C ASP A 85 17.16 -0.90 -7.93
N LEU A 86 16.90 -1.10 -6.63
CA LEU A 86 16.61 -0.01 -5.70
C LEU A 86 17.74 1.03 -5.71
N LYS A 87 18.98 0.59 -5.55
CA LYS A 87 20.15 1.47 -5.55
C LYS A 87 20.31 2.24 -6.86
N LYS A 88 20.06 1.61 -8.00
CA LYS A 88 20.10 2.29 -9.31
C LYS A 88 19.08 3.41 -9.39
N VAL A 89 17.81 3.15 -9.00
CA VAL A 89 16.76 4.17 -9.03
C VAL A 89 17.09 5.32 -8.07
N LEU A 90 17.52 5.03 -6.84
CA LEU A 90 17.88 6.05 -5.85
C LEU A 90 19.05 6.92 -6.30
N ASN A 91 20.12 6.30 -6.81
CA ASN A 91 21.28 7.05 -7.31
C ASN A 91 20.91 7.94 -8.51
N ALA A 92 20.13 7.42 -9.44
CA ALA A 92 19.68 8.20 -10.58
C ALA A 92 18.72 9.33 -10.16
N TRP A 93 17.90 9.09 -9.14
CA TRP A 93 17.05 10.12 -8.54
C TRP A 93 17.87 11.26 -7.90
N GLU A 94 18.91 10.93 -7.14
CA GLU A 94 19.79 11.91 -6.48
C GLU A 94 20.58 12.74 -7.50
N GLN A 95 20.87 12.21 -8.69
CA GLN A 95 21.59 12.89 -9.77
C GLN A 95 20.67 13.72 -10.69
N ALA A 96 19.37 13.45 -10.69
CA ALA A 96 18.42 14.18 -11.53
C ALA A 96 18.18 15.60 -10.99
N ALA A 97 18.06 16.57 -11.90
CA ALA A 97 17.71 17.94 -11.53
C ALA A 97 16.32 18.00 -10.87
N GLU A 98 16.14 18.91 -9.93
CA GLU A 98 14.82 19.18 -9.36
C GLU A 98 13.88 19.69 -10.46
N GLY A 99 12.68 19.12 -10.52
CA GLY A 99 11.68 19.44 -11.58
C GLY A 99 11.94 18.77 -12.93
N ASP A 100 12.94 17.90 -13.06
CA ASP A 100 13.15 17.11 -14.28
C ASP A 100 11.93 16.19 -14.50
N LYS A 101 11.25 16.40 -15.64
CA LYS A 101 10.07 15.63 -16.05
C LYS A 101 10.37 14.16 -16.36
N ASP A 102 11.62 13.84 -16.66
CA ASP A 102 12.10 12.50 -16.97
C ASP A 102 12.80 11.83 -15.75
N ARG A 103 12.60 12.41 -14.56
CA ARG A 103 13.15 11.90 -13.32
C ARG A 103 12.85 10.41 -13.15
N PRO A 104 13.82 9.58 -12.74
CA PRO A 104 13.66 8.13 -12.62
C PRO A 104 12.48 7.74 -11.72
N PHE A 105 11.83 6.63 -12.05
CA PHE A 105 10.67 6.13 -11.33
C PHE A 105 10.74 4.61 -11.17
N GLY A 106 10.60 4.13 -9.95
CA GLY A 106 10.65 2.72 -9.59
C GLY A 106 9.28 2.17 -9.20
N ILE A 107 8.97 0.98 -9.67
CA ILE A 107 7.75 0.24 -9.31
C ILE A 107 8.14 -1.06 -8.61
N ILE A 108 7.65 -1.27 -7.40
CA ILE A 108 7.75 -2.52 -6.66
C ILE A 108 6.39 -3.23 -6.74
N PRO A 109 6.27 -4.36 -7.43
CA PRO A 109 4.99 -5.05 -7.56
C PRO A 109 4.50 -5.61 -6.22
N LEU A 110 3.27 -5.25 -5.87
CA LEU A 110 2.54 -5.66 -4.68
C LEU A 110 1.21 -6.29 -5.10
N MET A 111 0.86 -7.45 -4.56
CA MET A 111 -0.46 -8.07 -4.76
C MET A 111 -1.33 -7.81 -3.54
N GLU A 112 -2.51 -7.25 -3.76
CA GLU A 112 -3.52 -6.99 -2.74
C GLU A 112 -4.68 -7.98 -2.88
N GLY A 113 -4.78 -8.92 -1.91
CA GLY A 113 -5.63 -10.09 -2.04
C GLY A 113 -4.97 -11.20 -2.86
N ALA A 114 -4.68 -12.33 -2.22
CA ALA A 114 -3.85 -13.40 -2.80
C ALA A 114 -4.60 -14.37 -3.72
N ASP A 115 -5.88 -14.15 -4.03
CA ASP A 115 -6.65 -15.06 -4.89
C ASP A 115 -6.10 -15.25 -6.32
N PRO A 116 -5.32 -14.31 -6.91
CA PRO A 116 -4.58 -14.59 -8.15
C PRO A 116 -3.54 -15.71 -8.04
N ILE A 117 -3.08 -16.06 -6.85
CA ILE A 117 -2.23 -17.22 -6.57
C ILE A 117 -3.16 -18.44 -6.39
N ARG A 118 -3.30 -19.30 -7.39
CA ARG A 118 -4.29 -20.40 -7.41
C ARG A 118 -3.99 -21.47 -6.38
N THR A 119 -2.71 -21.78 -6.18
CA THR A 119 -2.22 -22.69 -5.14
C THR A 119 -1.03 -22.07 -4.41
N PRO A 120 -0.78 -22.39 -3.12
CA PRO A 120 0.34 -21.81 -2.38
C PRO A 120 1.69 -21.93 -3.08
N GLY A 121 1.97 -23.06 -3.74
CA GLY A 121 3.23 -23.29 -4.45
C GLY A 121 3.46 -22.37 -5.66
N GLU A 122 2.41 -21.81 -6.24
CA GLU A 122 2.53 -20.86 -7.36
C GLU A 122 3.15 -19.52 -6.97
N VAL A 123 3.23 -19.19 -5.67
CA VAL A 123 3.86 -17.94 -5.22
C VAL A 123 5.31 -17.83 -5.67
N ALA A 124 6.01 -18.95 -5.82
CA ALA A 124 7.39 -18.97 -6.33
C ALA A 124 7.46 -18.50 -7.80
N GLN A 125 6.45 -18.84 -8.61
CA GLN A 125 6.38 -18.39 -10.01
C GLN A 125 6.11 -16.87 -10.07
N TRP A 126 5.22 -16.36 -9.22
CA TRP A 126 4.96 -14.93 -9.10
C TRP A 126 6.20 -14.15 -8.64
N PHE A 127 6.94 -14.69 -7.66
CA PHE A 127 8.19 -14.11 -7.19
C PHE A 127 9.25 -14.08 -8.30
N GLY A 128 9.44 -15.20 -9.00
CA GLY A 128 10.34 -15.30 -10.16
C GLY A 128 9.95 -14.34 -11.30
N ALA A 129 8.65 -14.07 -11.44
CA ALA A 129 8.11 -13.10 -12.37
C ALA A 129 8.35 -11.63 -11.95
N GLY A 130 8.64 -11.37 -10.65
CA GLY A 130 8.96 -10.04 -10.12
C GLY A 130 8.03 -9.52 -9.02
N LEU A 131 7.00 -10.28 -8.58
CA LEU A 131 6.21 -9.91 -7.42
C LEU A 131 7.08 -9.89 -6.16
N ARG A 132 6.93 -8.89 -5.29
CA ARG A 132 7.77 -8.74 -4.09
C ARG A 132 6.99 -8.69 -2.79
N ILE A 133 5.74 -8.30 -2.83
CA ILE A 133 4.88 -8.15 -1.65
C ILE A 133 3.55 -8.84 -1.94
N VAL A 134 3.05 -9.62 -0.99
CA VAL A 134 1.70 -10.22 -1.05
C VAL A 134 0.93 -9.89 0.21
N GLY A 135 -0.21 -9.22 0.05
CA GLY A 135 -1.27 -9.14 1.05
C GLY A 135 -2.25 -10.30 0.83
N LEU A 136 -2.55 -11.07 1.88
CA LEU A 136 -3.41 -12.24 1.73
C LEU A 136 -4.87 -11.88 1.48
N ALA A 137 -5.31 -10.71 1.93
CA ALA A 137 -6.68 -10.24 1.84
C ALA A 137 -6.77 -8.84 1.23
N TRP A 138 -7.93 -8.55 0.66
CA TRP A 138 -8.60 -7.25 0.60
C TRP A 138 -9.92 -7.35 1.38
N GLN A 139 -10.87 -8.14 0.93
CA GLN A 139 -11.86 -8.80 1.78
C GLN A 139 -11.40 -10.24 2.06
N GLY A 140 -12.26 -11.11 2.60
CA GLY A 140 -11.92 -12.51 2.76
C GLY A 140 -11.52 -13.14 1.42
N THR A 141 -10.44 -13.92 1.44
CA THR A 141 -9.94 -14.69 0.30
C THR A 141 -9.93 -16.18 0.65
N ARG A 142 -9.48 -17.02 -0.28
CA ARG A 142 -9.26 -18.45 -0.01
C ARG A 142 -8.16 -18.69 1.04
N TYR A 143 -7.40 -17.66 1.39
CA TYR A 143 -6.23 -17.72 2.27
C TYR A 143 -6.48 -17.16 3.67
N SER A 144 -7.35 -16.15 3.80
CA SER A 144 -7.54 -15.45 5.07
C SER A 144 -8.86 -14.70 5.15
N GLY A 145 -9.30 -14.40 6.37
CA GLY A 145 -10.27 -13.33 6.59
C GLY A 145 -9.67 -11.97 6.25
N GLY A 146 -10.53 -11.01 5.90
CA GLY A 146 -10.15 -9.66 5.52
C GLY A 146 -11.19 -8.61 5.92
N THR A 147 -11.04 -7.39 5.41
CA THR A 147 -11.92 -6.27 5.72
C THR A 147 -13.39 -6.62 5.44
N HIS A 148 -14.28 -6.37 6.39
CA HIS A 148 -15.71 -6.71 6.35
C HIS A 148 -16.03 -8.22 6.22
N MET A 149 -15.03 -9.07 6.22
CA MET A 149 -15.18 -10.53 6.21
C MET A 149 -14.21 -11.14 7.25
N PRO A 150 -14.48 -10.96 8.55
CA PRO A 150 -13.60 -11.43 9.61
C PRO A 150 -13.47 -12.96 9.59
N GLY A 151 -12.30 -13.44 9.98
CA GLY A 151 -12.01 -14.88 10.07
C GLY A 151 -10.52 -15.15 10.22
N PRO A 152 -10.17 -16.42 10.51
CA PRO A 152 -8.78 -16.87 10.66
C PRO A 152 -8.08 -17.06 9.31
N LEU A 153 -6.77 -17.34 9.38
CA LEU A 153 -6.05 -17.94 8.27
C LEU A 153 -6.62 -19.32 7.95
N THR A 154 -6.82 -19.59 6.67
CA THR A 154 -7.15 -20.94 6.23
C THR A 154 -5.91 -21.86 6.25
N PRO A 155 -6.06 -23.20 6.18
CA PRO A 155 -4.91 -24.08 6.00
C PRO A 155 -4.05 -23.72 4.76
N ALA A 156 -4.70 -23.32 3.66
CA ALA A 156 -4.02 -22.85 2.47
C ALA A 156 -3.26 -21.53 2.72
N GLY A 157 -3.81 -20.63 3.54
CA GLY A 157 -3.15 -19.38 3.94
C GLY A 157 -1.87 -19.64 4.73
N LYS A 158 -1.90 -20.56 5.68
CA LYS A 158 -0.71 -20.97 6.44
C LYS A 158 0.37 -21.57 5.53
N THR A 159 -0.02 -22.44 4.59
CA THR A 159 0.90 -23.00 3.60
C THR A 159 1.47 -21.90 2.70
N LEU A 160 0.65 -20.93 2.28
CA LEU A 160 1.11 -19.79 1.47
C LEU A 160 2.16 -18.97 2.21
N LEU A 161 1.94 -18.66 3.50
CA LEU A 161 2.92 -17.93 4.32
C LEU A 161 4.25 -18.69 4.43
N THR A 162 4.22 -20.02 4.61
CA THR A 162 5.43 -20.86 4.63
C THR A 162 6.20 -20.78 3.31
N GLU A 163 5.50 -20.85 2.18
CA GLU A 163 6.13 -20.73 0.87
C GLU A 163 6.67 -19.32 0.62
N MET A 164 5.94 -18.27 1.02
CA MET A 164 6.39 -16.87 0.94
C MET A 164 7.68 -16.65 1.75
N GLU A 165 7.75 -17.16 2.98
CA GLU A 165 8.93 -17.04 3.83
C GLU A 165 10.14 -17.75 3.20
N ARG A 166 9.94 -18.97 2.69
CA ARG A 166 10.98 -19.77 2.04
C ARG A 166 11.66 -19.08 0.86
N ILE A 167 10.91 -18.24 0.11
CA ILE A 167 11.43 -17.54 -1.08
C ILE A 167 11.82 -16.09 -0.81
N GLY A 168 11.65 -15.58 0.42
CA GLY A 168 11.95 -14.18 0.77
C GLY A 168 10.92 -13.17 0.27
N MET A 169 9.66 -13.59 0.06
CA MET A 169 8.55 -12.70 -0.25
C MET A 169 8.17 -11.88 0.99
N MET A 170 7.87 -10.60 0.83
CA MET A 170 7.36 -9.74 1.90
C MET A 170 5.86 -9.95 2.12
N LEU A 171 5.41 -9.91 3.39
CA LEU A 171 4.00 -9.97 3.75
C LEU A 171 3.41 -8.57 3.91
N GLY A 172 2.34 -8.27 3.16
CA GLY A 172 1.44 -7.14 3.39
C GLY A 172 0.36 -7.52 4.40
N THR A 173 0.24 -6.77 5.50
CA THR A 173 -0.76 -7.02 6.55
C THR A 173 -2.01 -6.16 6.41
N THR A 174 -1.99 -5.16 5.53
CA THR A 174 -3.16 -4.33 5.24
C THR A 174 -4.33 -5.19 4.80
N HIS A 175 -5.53 -4.85 5.24
CA HIS A 175 -6.79 -5.58 5.01
C HIS A 175 -6.95 -6.94 5.71
N LEU A 176 -5.93 -7.50 6.37
CA LEU A 176 -6.13 -8.71 7.15
C LEU A 176 -7.15 -8.48 8.26
N ALA A 177 -8.12 -9.39 8.41
CA ALA A 177 -8.94 -9.46 9.60
C ALA A 177 -8.05 -9.65 10.84
N GLU A 178 -8.46 -9.14 12.00
CA GLU A 178 -7.62 -9.14 13.20
C GLU A 178 -7.13 -10.54 13.60
N GLU A 179 -8.01 -11.54 13.55
CA GLU A 179 -7.62 -12.93 13.81
C GLU A 179 -6.57 -13.44 12.82
N SER A 180 -6.78 -13.19 11.52
CA SER A 180 -5.81 -13.52 10.47
C SER A 180 -4.49 -12.77 10.65
N PHE A 181 -4.53 -11.51 11.08
CA PHE A 181 -3.33 -10.71 11.35
C PHE A 181 -2.45 -11.34 12.43
N TRP A 182 -3.03 -11.70 13.59
CA TRP A 182 -2.27 -12.30 14.67
C TRP A 182 -1.71 -13.66 14.28
N GLN A 183 -2.51 -14.51 13.64
CA GLN A 183 -2.06 -15.80 13.13
C GLN A 183 -0.97 -15.65 12.05
N ALA A 184 -1.05 -14.63 11.20
CA ALA A 184 -0.03 -14.37 10.19
C ALA A 184 1.30 -13.97 10.83
N LEU A 185 1.31 -13.10 11.84
CA LEU A 185 2.54 -12.72 12.54
C LEU A 185 3.16 -13.89 13.34
N GLU A 186 2.33 -14.82 13.83
CA GLU A 186 2.79 -16.05 14.49
C GLU A 186 3.46 -17.02 13.52
N HIS A 187 2.93 -17.15 12.29
CA HIS A 187 3.39 -18.14 11.30
C HIS A 187 4.46 -17.64 10.35
N PHE A 188 4.58 -16.33 10.15
CA PHE A 188 5.49 -15.72 9.17
C PHE A 188 6.56 -14.90 9.88
N HIS A 189 7.83 -15.22 9.66
CA HIS A 189 8.98 -14.57 10.30
C HIS A 189 9.77 -13.66 9.35
N GLY A 190 9.42 -13.63 8.07
CA GLY A 190 9.99 -12.75 7.06
C GLY A 190 9.60 -11.26 7.25
N PRO A 191 9.99 -10.38 6.34
CA PRO A 191 9.68 -8.96 6.38
C PRO A 191 8.16 -8.69 6.25
N VAL A 192 7.62 -7.82 7.11
CA VAL A 192 6.20 -7.45 7.10
C VAL A 192 6.01 -5.95 6.94
N ILE A 193 4.93 -5.54 6.27
CA ILE A 193 4.51 -4.14 6.15
C ILE A 193 3.00 -4.01 6.33
N ALA A 194 2.55 -2.81 6.72
CA ALA A 194 1.18 -2.37 6.49
C ALA A 194 1.23 -1.26 5.44
N SER A 195 1.04 -1.60 4.17
CA SER A 195 1.28 -0.67 3.05
C SER A 195 0.42 0.59 3.11
N HIS A 196 -0.83 0.47 3.60
CA HIS A 196 -1.80 1.56 3.71
C HIS A 196 -2.84 1.27 4.81
N SER A 197 -2.56 1.75 6.04
CA SER A 197 -3.39 1.48 7.23
C SER A 197 -3.35 2.64 8.21
N ASN A 198 -4.52 2.95 8.80
CA ASN A 198 -4.68 4.02 9.77
C ASN A 198 -4.96 3.47 11.19
N CYS A 199 -5.13 4.35 12.17
CA CYS A 199 -5.32 4.00 13.57
C CYS A 199 -6.81 3.81 13.90
N ARG A 200 -7.17 2.67 14.48
CA ARG A 200 -8.54 2.30 14.86
C ARG A 200 -9.13 3.23 15.92
N VAL A 201 -8.30 3.83 16.75
CA VAL A 201 -8.74 4.76 17.80
C VAL A 201 -9.48 5.98 17.22
N PHE A 202 -9.18 6.41 16.00
CA PHE A 202 -9.84 7.53 15.34
C PHE A 202 -10.95 7.10 14.38
N THR A 203 -10.82 5.90 13.83
CA THR A 203 -11.81 5.33 12.92
C THR A 203 -12.05 3.87 13.32
N PRO A 204 -13.06 3.60 14.18
CA PRO A 204 -13.24 2.31 14.85
C PRO A 204 -13.87 1.27 13.93
N THR A 205 -13.11 0.81 12.95
CA THR A 205 -13.48 -0.26 12.02
C THR A 205 -12.43 -1.36 11.99
N ASP A 206 -12.79 -2.52 11.46
CA ASP A 206 -11.89 -3.67 11.27
C ASP A 206 -10.82 -3.44 10.19
N ARG A 207 -11.00 -2.38 9.37
CA ARG A 207 -10.03 -1.94 8.36
C ARG A 207 -8.77 -1.31 8.98
N HIS A 208 -8.85 -0.84 10.21
CA HIS A 208 -7.82 -0.05 10.88
C HIS A 208 -7.08 -0.85 11.94
N LEU A 209 -5.82 -0.48 12.16
CA LEU A 209 -4.95 -1.13 13.13
C LEU A 209 -5.32 -0.72 14.56
N SER A 210 -5.47 -1.69 15.46
CA SER A 210 -5.50 -1.43 16.90
C SER A 210 -4.10 -1.02 17.40
N ASP A 211 -4.04 -0.43 18.60
CA ASP A 211 -2.77 -0.04 19.20
C ASP A 211 -1.83 -1.24 19.40
N ASP A 212 -2.37 -2.41 19.73
CA ASP A 212 -1.58 -3.62 19.89
C ASP A 212 -1.06 -4.15 18.54
N MET A 213 -1.84 -4.05 17.47
CA MET A 213 -1.38 -4.38 16.10
C MET A 213 -0.25 -3.44 15.67
N ILE A 214 -0.34 -2.12 15.96
CA ILE A 214 0.71 -1.15 15.69
C ILE A 214 2.00 -1.51 16.44
N ARG A 215 1.90 -1.82 17.74
CA ARG A 215 3.06 -2.26 18.55
C ARG A 215 3.67 -3.55 18.01
N ALA A 216 2.85 -4.52 17.61
CA ALA A 216 3.32 -5.78 17.05
C ALA A 216 4.06 -5.58 15.71
N LEU A 217 3.56 -4.70 14.85
CA LEU A 217 4.26 -4.33 13.60
C LEU A 217 5.59 -3.62 13.89
N ALA A 218 5.62 -2.69 14.84
CA ALA A 218 6.85 -2.00 15.24
C ALA A 218 7.89 -2.99 15.81
N ALA A 219 7.46 -3.96 16.63
CA ALA A 219 8.33 -5.03 17.14
C ALA A 219 8.95 -5.92 16.03
N ARG A 220 8.32 -5.97 14.85
CA ARG A 220 8.82 -6.65 13.65
C ARG A 220 9.62 -5.69 12.73
N ASP A 221 9.96 -4.49 13.19
CA ASP A 221 10.59 -3.41 12.42
C ASP A 221 9.86 -3.14 11.08
N ALA A 222 8.54 -3.27 11.10
CA ALA A 222 7.67 -2.97 9.97
C ALA A 222 7.49 -1.45 9.78
N VAL A 223 7.01 -1.08 8.59
CA VAL A 223 6.57 0.29 8.27
C VAL A 223 5.07 0.28 8.00
N ILE A 224 4.38 1.26 8.55
CA ILE A 224 2.94 1.48 8.42
C ILE A 224 2.73 2.73 7.55
N GLY A 225 2.14 2.55 6.38
CA GLY A 225 1.76 3.64 5.50
C GLY A 225 0.42 4.25 5.92
N VAL A 226 0.37 5.55 6.22
CA VAL A 226 -0.87 6.26 6.57
C VAL A 226 -1.58 6.72 5.30
N VAL A 227 -2.90 6.48 5.25
CA VAL A 227 -3.78 6.80 4.11
C VAL A 227 -4.40 8.17 4.31
N PRO A 228 -4.26 9.12 3.36
CA PRO A 228 -4.91 10.43 3.41
C PRO A 228 -6.33 10.40 2.82
N GLY A 229 -7.10 9.34 3.06
CA GLY A 229 -8.51 9.26 2.67
C GLY A 229 -9.43 9.70 3.80
N ASN A 230 -10.39 10.58 3.56
CA ASN A 230 -11.22 11.20 4.60
C ASN A 230 -11.95 10.18 5.48
N ALA A 231 -12.50 9.12 4.86
CA ALA A 231 -13.19 8.04 5.59
C ALA A 231 -12.24 7.18 6.44
N PHE A 232 -10.93 7.20 6.15
CA PHE A 232 -9.90 6.53 6.94
C PHE A 232 -9.35 7.42 8.06
N LEU A 233 -9.45 8.74 7.89
CA LEU A 233 -8.94 9.73 8.85
C LEU A 233 -9.92 10.03 9.98
N ASP A 234 -11.22 10.03 9.68
CA ASP A 234 -12.26 10.29 10.67
C ASP A 234 -13.49 9.42 10.42
N GLY A 235 -13.79 8.51 11.33
CA GLY A 235 -14.91 7.57 11.21
C GLY A 235 -16.31 8.22 11.19
N ARG A 236 -16.41 9.53 11.43
CA ARG A 236 -17.64 10.29 11.29
C ARG A 236 -17.87 10.75 9.85
N TRP A 237 -16.81 10.82 9.04
CA TRP A 237 -16.90 11.22 7.64
C TRP A 237 -17.46 10.08 6.78
N SER A 238 -18.34 10.42 5.86
CA SER A 238 -18.85 9.49 4.84
C SER A 238 -19.25 10.25 3.57
N ARG A 239 -19.46 9.55 2.47
CA ARG A 239 -19.95 10.14 1.21
C ARG A 239 -21.30 10.87 1.38
N THR A 240 -22.09 10.48 2.36
CA THR A 240 -23.39 11.10 2.70
C THR A 240 -23.32 12.11 3.85
N HIS A 241 -22.22 12.13 4.60
CA HIS A 241 -21.97 13.06 5.70
C HIS A 241 -20.57 13.64 5.57
N ARG A 242 -20.46 14.63 4.68
CA ARG A 242 -19.17 15.28 4.33
C ARG A 242 -18.95 16.51 5.20
N PHE A 243 -17.71 16.66 5.67
CA PHE A 243 -17.18 17.85 6.30
C PHE A 243 -15.70 17.99 5.92
N THR A 244 -15.16 19.18 6.13
CA THR A 244 -13.78 19.49 5.79
C THR A 244 -12.80 18.70 6.64
N ILE A 245 -11.86 18.01 6.00
CA ILE A 245 -10.73 17.35 6.62
C ILE A 245 -9.44 17.93 6.01
N GLY A 246 -8.50 18.29 6.87
CA GLY A 246 -7.19 18.79 6.49
C GLY A 246 -6.07 17.78 6.72
N LEU A 247 -4.86 18.13 6.28
CA LEU A 247 -3.65 17.31 6.50
C LEU A 247 -3.29 17.14 7.98
N ASP A 248 -3.79 18.00 8.87
CA ASP A 248 -3.66 17.85 10.32
C ASP A 248 -4.21 16.51 10.81
N GLN A 249 -5.27 15.96 10.17
CA GLN A 249 -5.80 14.65 10.51
C GLN A 249 -4.87 13.52 10.05
N VAL A 250 -4.14 13.66 8.95
CA VAL A 250 -3.08 12.73 8.56
C VAL A 250 -1.96 12.74 9.59
N VAL A 251 -1.50 13.94 9.99
CA VAL A 251 -0.50 14.14 11.04
C VAL A 251 -0.95 13.51 12.36
N ARG A 252 -2.23 13.62 12.73
CA ARG A 252 -2.79 12.99 13.94
C ARG A 252 -2.61 11.46 13.96
N HIS A 253 -2.82 10.78 12.82
CA HIS A 253 -2.57 9.33 12.71
C HIS A 253 -1.08 9.00 12.80
N ILE A 254 -0.24 9.80 12.15
CA ILE A 254 1.23 9.66 12.21
C ILE A 254 1.71 9.83 13.65
N ASP A 255 1.26 10.90 14.34
CA ASP A 255 1.62 11.18 15.72
C ASP A 255 1.21 10.04 16.67
N HIS A 256 0.00 9.51 16.52
CA HIS A 256 -0.44 8.38 17.34
C HIS A 256 0.46 7.14 17.19
N ILE A 257 0.85 6.80 15.96
CA ILE A 257 1.81 5.70 15.71
C ILE A 257 3.15 6.01 16.38
N CYS A 258 3.67 7.24 16.23
CA CYS A 258 4.93 7.66 16.85
C CYS A 258 4.87 7.59 18.39
N GLN A 259 3.77 8.03 19.00
CA GLN A 259 3.57 7.94 20.46
C GLN A 259 3.56 6.48 20.94
N LEU A 260 2.87 5.58 20.25
CA LEU A 260 2.82 4.16 20.61
C LEU A 260 4.17 3.44 20.48
N THR A 261 4.97 3.84 19.52
CA THR A 261 6.26 3.20 19.19
C THR A 261 7.45 3.90 19.83
N GLY A 262 7.26 5.12 20.36
CA GLY A 262 8.30 5.95 20.99
C GLY A 262 9.28 6.56 20.01
N ASN A 263 9.01 6.49 18.71
CA ASN A 263 9.89 7.04 17.66
C ASN A 263 9.13 7.18 16.32
N THR A 264 9.81 7.75 15.32
CA THR A 264 9.25 7.98 13.96
C THR A 264 9.61 6.90 12.94
N HIS A 265 10.25 5.78 13.34
CA HIS A 265 10.84 4.81 12.40
C HIS A 265 9.82 3.87 11.73
N HIS A 266 8.58 3.81 12.24
CA HIS A 266 7.61 2.79 11.85
C HIS A 266 6.43 3.35 11.06
N VAL A 267 6.45 4.62 10.71
CA VAL A 267 5.35 5.29 9.99
C VAL A 267 5.85 5.96 8.72
N ALA A 268 5.03 5.92 7.67
CA ALA A 268 5.32 6.55 6.38
C ALA A 268 4.00 6.89 5.65
N ILE A 269 4.09 7.33 4.39
CA ILE A 269 2.93 7.56 3.53
C ILE A 269 2.56 6.24 2.82
N GLY A 270 1.27 5.87 2.92
CA GLY A 270 0.66 4.80 2.15
C GLY A 270 -0.58 5.35 1.47
N SER A 271 -0.40 6.12 0.40
CA SER A 271 -1.42 7.06 -0.10
C SER A 271 -2.74 6.42 -0.50
N ASP A 272 -2.71 5.23 -1.08
CA ASP A 272 -3.89 4.54 -1.61
C ASP A 272 -4.75 5.44 -2.54
N ILE A 273 -4.17 6.54 -3.04
CA ILE A 273 -4.84 7.49 -3.94
C ILE A 273 -5.21 6.75 -5.24
N ASP A 274 -6.44 6.96 -5.71
CA ASP A 274 -7.10 6.21 -6.78
C ASP A 274 -7.43 4.73 -6.43
N GLY A 275 -7.26 4.32 -5.16
CA GLY A 275 -7.64 3.01 -4.64
C GLY A 275 -9.13 2.89 -4.26
N GLY A 276 -10.03 3.52 -5.01
CA GLY A 276 -11.49 3.50 -4.77
C GLY A 276 -12.05 4.78 -4.17
N PHE A 277 -11.22 5.78 -3.97
CA PHE A 277 -11.59 7.14 -3.60
C PHE A 277 -10.80 8.17 -4.42
N GLY A 278 -11.31 9.37 -4.58
CA GLY A 278 -10.73 10.43 -5.38
C GLY A 278 -10.60 11.74 -4.61
N ARG A 279 -10.37 12.84 -5.35
CA ARG A 279 -10.13 14.19 -4.84
C ARG A 279 -11.15 14.65 -3.78
N ASP A 280 -12.43 14.35 -4.00
CA ASP A 280 -13.51 14.77 -3.09
C ASP A 280 -13.50 14.01 -1.74
N GLU A 281 -12.64 13.03 -1.60
CA GLU A 281 -12.55 12.11 -0.47
C GLU A 281 -11.15 12.14 0.18
N THR A 282 -10.35 13.15 -0.17
CA THR A 282 -9.03 13.43 0.40
C THR A 282 -9.03 14.76 1.16
N PRO A 283 -8.06 15.03 2.03
CA PRO A 283 -7.87 16.35 2.64
C PRO A 283 -7.88 17.47 1.63
N THR A 284 -8.43 18.61 2.02
CA THR A 284 -8.67 19.76 1.12
C THR A 284 -7.41 20.32 0.47
N GLU A 285 -6.24 20.05 1.01
CA GLU A 285 -4.96 20.47 0.47
C GLU A 285 -4.45 19.53 -0.66
N LEU A 286 -5.09 18.35 -0.85
CA LEU A 286 -4.67 17.34 -1.82
C LEU A 286 -5.57 17.34 -3.06
N ASP A 287 -5.10 17.95 -4.14
CA ASP A 287 -5.74 17.85 -5.46
C ASP A 287 -5.25 16.62 -6.23
N THR A 288 -3.98 16.27 -6.08
CA THR A 288 -3.35 15.10 -6.69
C THR A 288 -2.26 14.55 -5.77
N VAL A 289 -1.67 13.41 -6.14
CA VAL A 289 -0.52 12.83 -5.43
C VAL A 289 0.68 13.78 -5.35
N ALA A 290 0.77 14.76 -6.26
CA ALA A 290 1.82 15.78 -6.23
C ALA A 290 1.75 16.65 -4.96
N ASP A 291 0.59 16.79 -4.38
CA ASP A 291 0.37 17.60 -3.19
C ASP A 291 0.77 16.88 -1.88
N LEU A 292 1.15 15.60 -1.93
CA LEU A 292 1.65 14.88 -0.76
C LEU A 292 2.87 15.56 -0.13
N VAL A 293 3.65 16.32 -0.91
CA VAL A 293 4.76 17.12 -0.40
C VAL A 293 4.33 18.11 0.67
N LYS A 294 3.09 18.60 0.64
CA LYS A 294 2.52 19.52 1.65
C LYS A 294 2.43 18.88 3.05
N LEU A 295 2.41 17.54 3.12
CA LEU A 295 2.46 16.82 4.40
C LEU A 295 3.77 17.10 5.16
N ALA A 296 4.88 17.34 4.47
CA ALA A 296 6.13 17.73 5.11
C ALA A 296 6.00 19.03 5.90
N ASP A 297 5.29 20.03 5.33
CA ASP A 297 5.05 21.29 6.03
C ASP A 297 4.04 21.10 7.20
N ALA A 298 3.04 20.25 7.02
CA ALA A 298 2.11 19.92 8.10
C ALA A 298 2.83 19.23 9.29
N LEU A 299 3.79 18.33 9.02
CA LEU A 299 4.63 17.72 10.05
C LEU A 299 5.54 18.75 10.75
N ARG A 300 6.19 19.65 10.00
CA ARG A 300 7.00 20.75 10.57
C ARG A 300 6.16 21.65 11.48
N ASN A 301 4.97 22.01 11.01
CA ASN A 301 4.04 22.84 11.79
C ASN A 301 3.53 22.13 13.07
N ALA A 302 3.50 20.80 13.08
CA ALA A 302 3.23 19.99 14.26
C ALA A 302 4.45 19.79 15.20
N GLY A 303 5.61 20.35 14.85
CA GLY A 303 6.81 20.35 15.70
C GLY A 303 7.77 19.17 15.45
N TYR A 304 7.61 18.42 14.37
CA TYR A 304 8.58 17.38 13.99
C TYR A 304 9.90 17.98 13.54
N ALA A 305 11.02 17.41 13.99
CA ALA A 305 12.35 17.76 13.51
C ALA A 305 12.52 17.36 12.03
N GLU A 306 13.37 18.07 11.28
CA GLU A 306 13.55 17.83 9.85
C GLU A 306 13.95 16.39 9.53
N GLU A 307 14.77 15.77 10.36
CA GLU A 307 15.15 14.36 10.17
C GLU A 307 13.96 13.41 10.32
N ASP A 308 12.99 13.72 11.20
CA ASP A 308 11.77 12.93 11.37
C ASP A 308 10.81 13.13 10.20
N VAL A 309 10.70 14.36 9.70
CA VAL A 309 9.96 14.67 8.47
C VAL A 309 10.50 13.84 7.31
N VAL A 310 11.81 13.83 7.10
CA VAL A 310 12.46 13.03 6.04
C VAL A 310 12.21 11.54 6.24
N ARG A 311 12.26 11.04 7.48
CA ARG A 311 11.94 9.62 7.79
C ARG A 311 10.52 9.26 7.36
N VAL A 312 9.54 10.05 7.77
CA VAL A 312 8.12 9.80 7.47
C VAL A 312 7.83 9.91 5.97
N MET A 313 8.39 10.92 5.30
CA MET A 313 8.12 11.18 3.89
C MET A 313 8.71 10.11 2.96
N SER A 314 9.88 9.55 3.28
CA SER A 314 10.56 8.58 2.40
C SER A 314 11.54 7.65 3.12
N GLY A 315 12.24 8.13 4.14
CA GLY A 315 13.38 7.43 4.75
C GLY A 315 13.01 6.07 5.34
N ASN A 316 11.82 5.92 5.93
CA ASN A 316 11.39 4.66 6.52
C ASN A 316 11.11 3.58 5.46
N TRP A 317 10.45 3.93 4.35
CA TRP A 317 10.29 2.99 3.23
C TRP A 317 11.64 2.63 2.62
N ARG A 318 12.54 3.61 2.40
CA ARG A 318 13.89 3.36 1.89
C ARG A 318 14.63 2.37 2.79
N ARG A 319 14.73 2.64 4.09
CA ARG A 319 15.39 1.79 5.09
C ARG A 319 14.82 0.37 5.08
N PHE A 320 13.49 0.24 5.03
CA PHE A 320 12.83 -1.07 4.99
C PHE A 320 13.18 -1.84 3.71
N LEU A 321 13.07 -1.20 2.55
CA LEU A 321 13.32 -1.81 1.25
C LEU A 321 14.79 -2.20 1.04
N GLU A 322 15.76 -1.38 1.51
CA GLU A 322 17.19 -1.70 1.49
C GLU A 322 17.52 -3.00 2.23
N ARG A 323 16.70 -3.37 3.24
CA ARG A 323 16.87 -4.60 4.01
C ARG A 323 16.02 -5.76 3.47
N ALA A 324 14.80 -5.49 3.03
CA ALA A 324 13.79 -6.51 2.75
C ALA A 324 13.82 -7.04 1.31
N LEU A 325 14.31 -6.25 0.36
CA LEU A 325 14.46 -6.72 -1.02
C LEU A 325 15.58 -7.75 -1.14
N PRO A 326 15.47 -8.73 -2.04
CA PRO A 326 16.55 -9.66 -2.37
C PRO A 326 17.84 -8.93 -2.77
N GLN A 327 18.98 -9.59 -2.57
CA GLN A 327 20.30 -9.09 -3.03
C GLN A 327 20.44 -9.14 -4.55
#